data_52e6de3dd7d08a8d285004187f1930aa
#
_entry.id   52e6de3dd7d08a8d285004187f1930aa
#
_cell.length_a   1.000
_cell.length_b   1.000
_cell.length_c   1.000
_cell.angle_alpha   90.00
_cell.angle_beta   90.00
_cell.angle_gamma   90.00
#
_symmetry.space_group_name_H-M   'P 1'
#
loop_
_entity.id
_entity.type
_entity.pdbx_description
1 polymer ?
#
loop_
_entity_poly.entity_id
_entity_poly.type
_entity_poly.pdbx_seq_one_letter_code
_entity_poly.pdbx_strand_id
1 'polypeptide(L)'
;MPLSNLPGPWRWEERNGLWWRVHQTQHIEDGPHTWAELGLHQFGDHGSRWYDRTGKPIPMLVANDLLADHDYKVVKKDVYIMGDQPVEVSTVWLGLDHNWWPDRPMKIFETMIFGGDLHLEQWRYSTEEEALAGHAETCKLVEIICSASQKEVKNGES
;
A
#
# COMPACT_ATOMS: atom_id res chain seq x y z
N MET A 1 -9.79 -10.98 29.17
CA MET A 1 -8.83 -10.55 28.14
C MET A 1 -9.60 -9.82 27.05
N PRO A 2 -9.20 -8.64 26.68
CA PRO A 2 -9.76 -8.05 25.47
C PRO A 2 -9.41 -8.95 24.27
N LEU A 3 -10.40 -9.27 23.43
CA LEU A 3 -10.23 -10.14 22.26
C LEU A 3 -9.19 -9.61 21.28
N SER A 4 -8.91 -8.29 21.31
CA SER A 4 -7.87 -7.62 20.53
C SER A 4 -6.45 -8.18 20.73
N ASN A 5 -6.19 -8.88 21.82
CA ASN A 5 -4.87 -9.45 22.15
C ASN A 5 -4.75 -10.94 21.81
N LEU A 6 -5.78 -11.55 21.21
CA LEU A 6 -5.69 -12.94 20.80
C LEU A 6 -4.85 -13.06 19.53
N PRO A 7 -3.90 -14.00 19.47
CA PRO A 7 -3.16 -14.28 18.24
C PRO A 7 -4.09 -14.91 17.20
N GLY A 8 -3.87 -14.57 15.95
CA GLY A 8 -4.58 -15.22 14.85
C GLY A 8 -4.99 -14.26 13.72
N PRO A 9 -5.51 -14.83 12.63
CA PRO A 9 -5.96 -14.07 11.49
C PRO A 9 -7.29 -13.36 11.80
N TRP A 10 -7.22 -12.06 11.99
CA TRP A 10 -8.36 -11.20 12.21
C TRP A 10 -8.64 -10.38 10.95
N ARG A 11 -9.94 -10.11 10.72
CA ARG A 11 -10.37 -9.16 9.69
C ARG A 11 -11.38 -8.17 10.29
N TRP A 12 -11.44 -6.99 9.69
CA TRP A 12 -12.45 -6.00 10.03
C TRP A 12 -13.65 -6.07 9.09
N GLU A 13 -14.84 -6.00 9.65
CA GLU A 13 -16.11 -5.95 8.91
C GLU A 13 -16.94 -4.76 9.38
N GLU A 14 -17.45 -3.99 8.43
CA GLU A 14 -18.45 -2.96 8.72
C GLU A 14 -19.84 -3.54 8.54
N ARG A 15 -20.68 -3.38 9.58
CA ARG A 15 -22.06 -3.81 9.58
C ARG A 15 -22.91 -2.66 10.13
N ASN A 16 -23.79 -2.06 9.30
CA ASN A 16 -24.68 -0.96 9.68
C ASN A 16 -23.98 0.25 10.33
N GLY A 17 -22.82 0.66 9.79
CA GLY A 17 -22.06 1.79 10.31
C GLY A 17 -21.23 1.49 11.56
N LEU A 18 -21.20 0.26 12.02
CA LEU A 18 -20.39 -0.23 13.14
C LEU A 18 -19.34 -1.22 12.64
N TRP A 19 -18.22 -1.26 13.34
CA TRP A 19 -17.09 -2.11 12.97
C TRP A 19 -16.96 -3.31 13.90
N TRP A 20 -16.65 -4.46 13.30
CA TRP A 20 -16.45 -5.72 13.99
C TRP A 20 -15.08 -6.30 13.61
N ARG A 21 -14.35 -6.76 14.59
CA ARG A 21 -13.14 -7.54 14.37
C ARG A 21 -13.48 -9.02 14.48
N VAL A 22 -13.38 -9.74 13.38
CA VAL A 22 -13.83 -11.14 13.27
C VAL A 22 -12.64 -12.06 13.09
N HIS A 23 -12.56 -13.11 13.91
CA HIS A 23 -11.54 -14.14 13.75
C HIS A 23 -11.95 -15.10 12.62
N GLN A 24 -11.06 -15.31 11.66
CA GLN A 24 -11.37 -16.04 10.43
C GLN A 24 -11.67 -17.53 10.64
N THR A 25 -11.16 -18.15 11.71
CA THR A 25 -11.24 -19.61 11.92
C THR A 25 -11.95 -20.02 13.22
N GLN A 26 -12.19 -19.13 14.17
CA GLN A 26 -12.68 -19.50 15.50
C GLN A 26 -14.10 -19.02 15.82
N HIS A 27 -14.79 -18.36 14.89
CA HIS A 27 -16.14 -17.79 15.11
C HIS A 27 -16.21 -16.85 16.33
N ILE A 28 -15.13 -16.14 16.62
CA ILE A 28 -15.06 -15.15 17.67
C ILE A 28 -15.16 -13.77 17.05
N GLU A 29 -15.98 -12.91 17.64
CA GLU A 29 -16.15 -11.53 17.22
C GLU A 29 -15.84 -10.58 18.38
N ASP A 30 -15.21 -9.45 18.06
CA ASP A 30 -14.95 -8.33 18.94
C ASP A 30 -15.64 -7.09 18.39
N GLY A 31 -16.57 -6.53 19.13
CA GLY A 31 -17.36 -5.36 18.73
C GLY A 31 -18.81 -5.42 19.26
N PRO A 32 -19.65 -4.50 18.82
CA PRO A 32 -19.39 -3.47 17.81
C PRO A 32 -18.50 -2.32 18.31
N HIS A 33 -17.72 -1.74 17.41
CA HIS A 33 -16.95 -0.54 17.66
C HIS A 33 -17.47 0.62 16.81
N THR A 34 -17.50 1.80 17.39
CA THR A 34 -17.83 3.03 16.65
C THR A 34 -16.61 3.60 15.93
N TRP A 35 -16.84 4.44 14.94
CA TRP A 35 -15.77 5.17 14.27
C TRP A 35 -14.93 6.01 15.24
N ALA A 36 -15.58 6.62 16.25
CA ALA A 36 -14.88 7.42 17.26
C ALA A 36 -13.92 6.58 18.11
N GLU A 37 -14.31 5.37 18.49
CA GLU A 37 -13.47 4.44 19.26
C GLU A 37 -12.28 3.93 18.44
N LEU A 38 -12.45 3.76 17.12
CA LEU A 38 -11.41 3.26 16.22
C LEU A 38 -10.54 4.38 15.62
N GLY A 39 -10.63 5.58 16.16
CA GLY A 39 -9.81 6.72 15.75
C GLY A 39 -10.31 7.38 14.47
N LEU A 40 -11.34 8.21 14.62
CA LEU A 40 -11.75 9.13 13.59
C LEU A 40 -10.74 10.27 13.53
N HIS A 41 -9.89 10.30 12.52
CA HIS A 41 -9.12 11.49 12.21
C HIS A 41 -10.04 12.51 11.54
N GLN A 42 -10.72 13.30 12.36
CA GLN A 42 -11.41 14.50 11.87
C GLN A 42 -10.35 15.59 11.58
N PHE A 43 -10.02 15.74 10.31
CA PHE A 43 -9.54 17.00 9.80
C PHE A 43 -10.72 17.70 9.11
N GLY A 44 -11.44 18.53 9.85
CA GLY A 44 -12.57 19.29 9.37
C GLY A 44 -13.79 18.42 8.98
N ASP A 45 -14.71 19.01 8.23
CA ASP A 45 -15.99 18.41 7.83
C ASP A 45 -15.89 17.25 6.81
N HIS A 46 -14.70 16.72 6.53
CA HIS A 46 -14.45 15.82 5.40
C HIS A 46 -14.21 14.35 5.79
N GLY A 47 -14.37 13.96 7.06
CA GLY A 47 -14.30 12.57 7.48
C GLY A 47 -12.88 12.00 7.62
N SER A 48 -12.73 10.68 7.50
CA SER A 48 -11.44 10.01 7.61
C SER A 48 -10.50 10.34 6.46
N ARG A 49 -9.20 10.42 6.73
CA ARG A 49 -8.13 10.47 5.72
C ARG A 49 -7.52 9.10 5.42
N TRP A 50 -8.04 8.07 6.06
CA TRP A 50 -7.66 6.69 5.85
C TRP A 50 -8.65 6.02 4.92
N TYR A 51 -8.13 5.28 3.96
CA TYR A 51 -8.92 4.59 2.94
C TYR A 51 -8.41 3.17 2.77
N ASP A 52 -9.30 2.21 2.53
CA ASP A 52 -8.92 0.87 2.12
C ASP A 52 -8.45 0.83 0.64
N ARG A 53 -8.04 -0.35 0.16
CA ARG A 53 -7.57 -0.50 -1.23
C ARG A 53 -8.64 -0.21 -2.30
N THR A 54 -9.91 -0.25 -1.93
CA THR A 54 -11.02 0.10 -2.85
C THR A 54 -11.32 1.60 -2.87
N GLY A 55 -10.65 2.39 -2.02
CA GLY A 55 -10.89 3.82 -1.88
C GLY A 55 -12.04 4.16 -0.94
N LYS A 56 -12.52 3.21 -0.15
CA LYS A 56 -13.54 3.43 0.88
C LYS A 56 -12.89 4.00 2.15
N PRO A 57 -13.46 5.05 2.77
CA PRO A 57 -12.97 5.55 4.06
C PRO A 57 -13.03 4.48 5.15
N ILE A 58 -11.97 4.39 5.96
CA ILE A 58 -11.85 3.47 7.09
C ILE A 58 -11.32 4.18 8.33
N PRO A 59 -11.59 3.69 9.55
CA PRO A 59 -11.00 4.23 10.76
C PRO A 59 -9.47 3.98 10.82
N MET A 60 -8.75 4.83 11.55
CA MET A 60 -7.30 4.75 11.69
C MET A 60 -6.83 3.39 12.23
N LEU A 61 -7.48 2.84 13.25
CA LEU A 61 -7.09 1.55 13.83
C LEU A 61 -7.31 0.37 12.88
N VAL A 62 -8.35 0.44 12.03
CA VAL A 62 -8.55 -0.52 10.95
C VAL A 62 -7.41 -0.42 9.93
N ALA A 63 -7.05 0.79 9.53
CA ALA A 63 -5.94 1.03 8.62
C ALA A 63 -4.61 0.53 9.18
N ASN A 64 -4.35 0.73 10.48
CA ASN A 64 -3.13 0.26 11.14
C ASN A 64 -3.01 -1.27 11.09
N ASP A 65 -4.08 -2.00 11.34
CA ASP A 65 -4.08 -3.47 11.23
C ASP A 65 -3.84 -3.93 9.78
N LEU A 66 -4.45 -3.25 8.80
CA LEU A 66 -4.24 -3.54 7.38
C LEU A 66 -2.80 -3.22 6.92
N LEU A 67 -2.19 -2.16 7.45
CA LEU A 67 -0.79 -1.81 7.17
C LEU A 67 0.20 -2.82 7.76
N ALA A 68 -0.16 -3.46 8.84
CA ALA A 68 0.64 -4.54 9.45
C ALA A 68 0.55 -5.85 8.66
N ASP A 69 -0.48 -6.03 7.85
CA ASP A 69 -0.64 -7.18 6.96
C ASP A 69 0.16 -6.94 5.67
N HIS A 70 1.31 -7.63 5.55
CA HIS A 70 2.19 -7.51 4.40
C HIS A 70 1.50 -7.88 3.09
N ASP A 71 0.69 -8.93 3.08
CA ASP A 71 0.00 -9.42 1.88
C ASP A 71 -1.10 -8.45 1.42
N TYR A 72 -1.74 -7.76 2.37
CA TYR A 72 -2.67 -6.70 2.04
C TYR A 72 -1.96 -5.43 1.55
N LYS A 73 -0.86 -5.04 2.20
CA LYS A 73 -0.15 -3.80 1.91
C LYS A 73 0.56 -3.80 0.57
N VAL A 74 1.22 -4.92 0.22
CA VAL A 74 1.97 -5.02 -1.04
C VAL A 74 1.02 -5.36 -2.19
N VAL A 75 0.88 -4.44 -3.13
CA VAL A 75 0.05 -4.62 -4.32
C VAL A 75 0.79 -5.44 -5.37
N LYS A 76 2.03 -5.06 -5.65
CA LYS A 76 2.90 -5.76 -6.59
C LYS A 76 4.37 -5.45 -6.34
N LYS A 77 5.21 -6.43 -6.68
CA LYS A 77 6.66 -6.34 -6.55
C LYS A 77 7.33 -7.12 -7.67
N ASP A 78 8.29 -6.49 -8.34
CA ASP A 78 9.15 -7.12 -9.34
C ASP A 78 10.62 -6.75 -9.07
N VAL A 79 11.53 -7.68 -9.37
CA VAL A 79 12.97 -7.51 -9.15
C VAL A 79 13.73 -7.75 -10.43
N TYR A 80 14.65 -6.85 -10.74
CA TYR A 80 15.54 -6.86 -11.90
C TYR A 80 16.99 -6.89 -11.43
N ILE A 81 17.92 -7.25 -12.31
CA ILE A 81 19.34 -7.20 -12.04
C ILE A 81 20.00 -6.18 -12.94
N MET A 82 20.67 -5.21 -12.34
CA MET A 82 21.48 -4.20 -13.01
C MET A 82 22.97 -4.47 -12.69
N GLY A 83 23.71 -5.00 -13.67
CA GLY A 83 25.05 -5.52 -13.40
C GLY A 83 25.00 -6.73 -12.47
N ASP A 84 25.47 -6.57 -11.24
CA ASP A 84 25.41 -7.56 -10.15
C ASP A 84 24.45 -7.15 -9.01
N GLN A 85 23.77 -6.01 -9.14
CA GLN A 85 22.93 -5.46 -8.08
C GLN A 85 21.43 -5.64 -8.39
N PRO A 86 20.62 -5.99 -7.37
CA PRO A 86 19.19 -6.04 -7.54
C PRO A 86 18.59 -4.63 -7.60
N VAL A 87 17.58 -4.47 -8.47
CA VAL A 87 16.71 -3.29 -8.55
C VAL A 87 15.28 -3.76 -8.37
N GLU A 88 14.64 -3.31 -7.32
CA GLU A 88 13.28 -3.68 -6.97
C GLU A 88 12.30 -2.56 -7.36
N VAL A 89 11.22 -2.93 -8.04
CA VAL A 89 10.05 -2.07 -8.23
C VAL A 89 8.96 -2.58 -7.30
N SER A 90 8.53 -1.74 -6.37
CA SER A 90 7.53 -2.10 -5.37
C SER A 90 6.36 -1.13 -5.41
N THR A 91 5.16 -1.66 -5.51
CA THR A 91 3.91 -0.91 -5.42
C THR A 91 3.15 -1.32 -4.17
N VAL A 92 2.84 -0.34 -3.33
CA VAL A 92 2.19 -0.53 -2.05
C VAL A 92 0.94 0.34 -1.90
N TRP A 93 0.01 -0.14 -1.07
CA TRP A 93 -1.06 0.66 -0.51
C TRP A 93 -0.54 1.42 0.72
N LEU A 94 -0.82 2.72 0.78
CA LEU A 94 -0.35 3.61 1.84
C LEU A 94 -1.38 3.78 2.97
N GLY A 95 -2.66 3.56 2.67
CA GLY A 95 -3.77 3.75 3.61
C GLY A 95 -4.14 5.21 3.84
N LEU A 96 -3.18 6.04 4.20
CA LEU A 96 -3.37 7.47 4.41
C LEU A 96 -3.35 8.22 3.07
N ASP A 97 -4.26 9.18 2.91
CA ASP A 97 -4.21 10.12 1.79
C ASP A 97 -3.01 11.05 1.92
N HIS A 98 -2.10 10.96 0.96
CA HIS A 98 -0.92 11.81 0.85
C HIS A 98 -1.16 13.08 0.02
N ASN A 99 -2.39 13.34 -0.39
CA ASN A 99 -2.76 14.59 -1.03
C ASN A 99 -3.26 15.60 0.02
N TRP A 100 -2.54 16.70 0.17
CA TRP A 100 -2.85 17.76 1.13
C TRP A 100 -3.87 18.79 0.61
N TRP A 101 -4.25 18.69 -0.67
CA TRP A 101 -5.15 19.65 -1.31
C TRP A 101 -6.56 19.06 -1.43
N PRO A 102 -7.58 19.65 -0.79
CA PRO A 102 -8.92 19.09 -0.72
C PRO A 102 -9.60 18.92 -2.11
N ASP A 103 -9.18 19.69 -3.10
CA ASP A 103 -9.77 19.67 -4.45
C ASP A 103 -9.12 18.67 -5.41
N ARG A 104 -8.19 17.84 -4.94
CA ARG A 104 -7.50 16.84 -5.77
C ARG A 104 -7.83 15.42 -5.33
N PRO A 105 -7.80 14.45 -6.25
CA PRO A 105 -8.00 13.06 -5.91
C PRO A 105 -7.01 12.59 -4.85
N MET A 106 -7.50 11.78 -3.91
CA MET A 106 -6.66 11.15 -2.88
C MET A 106 -5.51 10.36 -3.50
N LYS A 107 -4.38 10.27 -2.78
CA LYS A 107 -3.18 9.52 -3.19
C LYS A 107 -2.87 8.48 -2.12
N ILE A 108 -3.34 7.24 -2.34
CA ILE A 108 -3.29 6.14 -1.38
C ILE A 108 -2.47 4.93 -1.84
N PHE A 109 -1.89 5.00 -3.03
CA PHE A 109 -0.94 4.01 -3.54
C PHE A 109 0.36 4.68 -3.98
N GLU A 110 1.45 3.93 -3.89
CA GLU A 110 2.78 4.41 -4.28
C GLU A 110 3.59 3.29 -4.95
N THR A 111 4.23 3.61 -6.07
CA THR A 111 5.28 2.79 -6.67
C THR A 111 6.62 3.44 -6.39
N MET A 112 7.58 2.67 -5.90
CA MET A 112 8.95 3.12 -5.61
C MET A 112 9.97 2.14 -6.17
N ILE A 113 11.11 2.68 -6.63
CA ILE A 113 12.27 1.91 -7.06
C ILE A 113 13.31 1.87 -5.95
N PHE A 114 13.81 0.67 -5.66
CA PHE A 114 14.90 0.44 -4.71
C PHE A 114 16.11 -0.16 -5.43
N GLY A 115 17.23 0.53 -5.36
CA GLY A 115 18.48 0.16 -6.04
C GLY A 115 18.64 0.79 -7.44
N GLY A 116 19.85 0.70 -7.98
CA GLY A 116 20.20 1.24 -9.30
C GLY A 116 20.18 2.78 -9.37
N ASP A 117 20.24 3.28 -10.60
CA ASP A 117 20.35 4.72 -10.88
C ASP A 117 19.07 5.51 -10.55
N LEU A 118 17.92 4.83 -10.52
CA LEU A 118 16.61 5.41 -10.19
C LEU A 118 16.20 5.15 -8.73
N HIS A 119 17.16 4.88 -7.87
CA HIS A 119 16.88 4.62 -6.45
C HIS A 119 16.08 5.74 -5.79
N LEU A 120 14.95 5.37 -5.15
CA LEU A 120 13.97 6.24 -4.48
C LEU A 120 13.12 7.12 -5.41
N GLU A 121 13.17 6.94 -6.73
CA GLU A 121 12.13 7.50 -7.59
C GLU A 121 10.78 6.90 -7.23
N GLN A 122 9.74 7.75 -7.17
CA GLN A 122 8.42 7.35 -6.68
C GLN A 122 7.28 8.05 -7.42
N TRP A 123 6.16 7.33 -7.54
CA TRP A 123 4.92 7.83 -8.12
C TRP A 123 3.73 7.43 -7.24
N ARG A 124 2.73 8.30 -7.14
CA ARG A 124 1.54 8.07 -6.32
C ARG A 124 0.28 8.07 -7.14
N TYR A 125 -0.65 7.20 -6.76
CA TYR A 125 -1.87 6.95 -7.50
C TYR A 125 -3.10 6.99 -6.58
N SER A 126 -4.27 7.21 -7.19
CA SER A 126 -5.55 7.29 -6.48
C SER A 126 -6.24 5.95 -6.38
N THR A 127 -6.08 5.08 -7.37
CA THR A 127 -6.70 3.77 -7.44
C THR A 127 -5.68 2.66 -7.61
N GLU A 128 -6.07 1.44 -7.24
CA GLU A 128 -5.23 0.25 -7.45
C GLU A 128 -4.98 -0.04 -8.93
N GLU A 129 -5.98 0.22 -9.78
CA GLU A 129 -5.84 0.08 -11.23
C GLU A 129 -4.76 1.02 -11.80
N GLU A 130 -4.80 2.31 -11.41
CA GLU A 130 -3.75 3.27 -11.77
C GLU A 130 -2.38 2.84 -11.25
N ALA A 131 -2.32 2.31 -10.02
CA ALA A 131 -1.09 1.85 -9.40
C ALA A 131 -0.48 0.64 -10.12
N LEU A 132 -1.29 -0.32 -10.54
CA LEU A 132 -0.86 -1.47 -11.33
C LEU A 132 -0.37 -1.07 -12.73
N ALA A 133 -1.07 -0.14 -13.39
CA ALA A 133 -0.64 0.42 -14.67
C ALA A 133 0.70 1.15 -14.53
N GLY A 134 0.84 2.02 -13.52
CA GLY A 134 2.08 2.74 -13.23
C GLY A 134 3.22 1.80 -12.82
N HIS A 135 2.95 0.73 -12.09
CA HIS A 135 3.92 -0.33 -11.80
C HIS A 135 4.48 -0.94 -13.09
N ALA A 136 3.60 -1.31 -14.02
CA ALA A 136 4.01 -1.90 -15.30
C ALA A 136 4.85 -0.94 -16.15
N GLU A 137 4.52 0.35 -16.17
CA GLU A 137 5.33 1.37 -16.84
C GLU A 137 6.70 1.55 -16.19
N THR A 138 6.75 1.57 -14.87
CA THR A 138 8.01 1.64 -14.10
C THR A 138 8.90 0.42 -14.36
N CYS A 139 8.31 -0.77 -14.42
CA CYS A 139 9.04 -2.00 -14.78
C CYS A 139 9.69 -1.91 -16.17
N LYS A 140 8.96 -1.40 -17.18
CA LYS A 140 9.53 -1.20 -18.53
C LYS A 140 10.70 -0.22 -18.51
N LEU A 141 10.59 0.85 -17.74
CA LEU A 141 11.68 1.83 -17.59
C LEU A 141 12.93 1.16 -16.98
N VAL A 142 12.77 0.39 -15.91
CA VAL A 142 13.87 -0.34 -15.25
C VAL A 142 14.49 -1.38 -16.19
N GLU A 143 13.68 -2.12 -16.95
CA GLU A 143 14.14 -3.10 -17.94
C GLU A 143 15.04 -2.45 -19.02
N ILE A 144 14.65 -1.29 -19.54
CA ILE A 144 15.44 -0.55 -20.53
C ILE A 144 16.80 -0.14 -19.95
N ILE A 145 16.83 0.38 -18.73
CA ILE A 145 18.06 0.83 -18.07
C ILE A 145 18.96 -0.37 -17.76
N CYS A 146 18.43 -1.45 -17.22
CA CYS A 146 19.18 -2.68 -16.95
C CYS A 146 19.80 -3.27 -18.23
N SER A 147 19.07 -3.26 -19.34
CA SER A 147 19.55 -3.76 -20.63
C SER A 147 20.66 -2.88 -21.22
N ALA A 148 20.59 -1.58 -21.06
CA ALA A 148 21.62 -0.64 -21.50
C ALA A 148 22.93 -0.86 -20.72
N SER A 149 22.85 -0.98 -19.40
CA SER A 149 24.01 -1.24 -18.52
C SER A 149 24.74 -2.53 -18.86
N GLN A 150 24.01 -3.60 -19.24
CA GLN A 150 24.61 -4.87 -19.67
C GLN A 150 25.37 -4.78 -20.99
N LYS A 151 24.95 -3.90 -21.91
CA LYS A 151 25.65 -3.69 -23.19
C LYS A 151 26.96 -2.92 -23.02
N GLU A 152 27.00 -1.95 -22.11
CA GLU A 152 28.22 -1.19 -21.81
C GLU A 152 29.30 -2.08 -21.20
N VAL A 153 28.98 -2.98 -20.29
CA VAL A 153 29.90 -3.95 -19.70
C VAL A 153 30.53 -4.85 -20.79
N LYS A 154 29.72 -5.36 -21.72
CA LYS A 154 30.21 -6.23 -22.81
C LYS A 154 31.10 -5.50 -23.82
N ASN A 155 30.90 -4.21 -24.02
CA ASN A 155 31.70 -3.40 -24.96
C ASN A 155 32.97 -2.85 -24.31
N GLY A 156 33.10 -2.85 -22.99
CA GLY A 156 34.27 -2.41 -22.25
C GLY A 156 35.32 -3.50 -22.01
N GLU A 157 35.02 -4.76 -22.30
CA GLU A 157 35.94 -5.92 -22.15
C GLU A 157 36.67 -6.31 -23.45
N SER A 158 36.73 -5.46 -24.44
CA SER A 158 37.46 -5.70 -25.71
C SER A 158 38.79 -4.95 -25.77
#